data_8f72686623ed422f26217a9d42001f16
#
_entry.id   8f72686623ed422f26217a9d42001f16
#
_cell.length_a   1.000
_cell.length_b   1.000
_cell.length_c   1.000
_cell.angle_alpha   90.00
_cell.angle_beta   90.00
_cell.angle_gamma   90.00
#
_symmetry.space_group_name_H-M   'P 1'
#
loop_
_entity.id
_entity.type
_entity.pdbx_description
1 polymer ?
#
loop_
_entity_poly.entity_id
_entity_poly.type
_entity_poly.pdbx_seq_one_letter_code
_entity_poly.pdbx_strand_id
1 'polypeptide(L)'
;TIEKFLADILTKAESIELLVENRHAVNLVSLIAPADPTALPMFKWNNKLSWSYNGEFADSIKERVKAAGGNVSGELCCRLAWEYTDDLDFHMHEPTGDHIYFGTRRQTSPNGGKLDVDANGANGMMDHPVENIFYEKLSTMRDGVYSLKVRNYNRRSSGIGFTVEIDILGTVHTINYEGVLGQGKTIEIAQLKNA
;
A
#
# COMPACT_ATOMS: atom_id res chain seq x y z
N THR A 1 -4.83 5.20 -22.55
CA THR A 1 -4.31 4.01 -21.84
C THR A 1 -2.88 3.73 -22.26
N ILE A 2 -2.11 3.01 -21.45
CA ILE A 2 -0.73 2.66 -21.76
C ILE A 2 -0.64 1.77 -23.02
N GLU A 3 -1.59 0.86 -23.22
CA GLU A 3 -1.65 0.01 -24.41
C GLU A 3 -1.77 0.86 -25.69
N LYS A 4 -2.64 1.86 -25.69
CA LYS A 4 -2.82 2.75 -26.83
C LYS A 4 -1.56 3.59 -27.08
N PHE A 5 -0.91 4.08 -26.02
CA PHE A 5 0.36 4.80 -26.13
C PHE A 5 1.45 3.91 -26.74
N LEU A 6 1.61 2.69 -26.26
CA LEU A 6 2.59 1.72 -26.74
C LEU A 6 2.34 1.31 -28.20
N ALA A 7 1.08 1.11 -28.58
CA ALA A 7 0.73 0.64 -29.93
C ALA A 7 0.72 1.74 -30.99
N ASP A 8 0.19 2.92 -30.68
CA ASP A 8 -0.15 3.94 -31.69
C ASP A 8 0.82 5.13 -31.71
N ILE A 9 1.45 5.41 -30.57
CA ILE A 9 2.29 6.62 -30.41
C ILE A 9 3.76 6.23 -30.37
N LEU A 10 4.12 5.35 -29.45
CA LEU A 10 5.52 5.03 -29.17
C LEU A 10 6.25 4.40 -30.37
N THR A 11 5.54 3.59 -31.17
CA THR A 11 6.09 2.94 -32.36
C THR A 11 6.47 3.93 -33.49
N LYS A 12 6.00 5.17 -33.40
CA LYS A 12 6.22 6.24 -34.39
C LYS A 12 7.12 7.35 -33.87
N ALA A 13 7.54 7.27 -32.62
CA ALA A 13 8.34 8.28 -31.97
C ALA A 13 9.82 8.12 -32.32
N GLU A 14 10.49 9.23 -32.68
CA GLU A 14 11.94 9.28 -32.87
C GLU A 14 12.68 9.53 -31.56
N SER A 15 12.01 10.16 -30.59
CA SER A 15 12.52 10.39 -29.24
C SER A 15 11.38 10.36 -28.24
N ILE A 16 11.70 10.06 -26.99
CA ILE A 16 10.73 10.00 -25.89
C ILE A 16 11.31 10.73 -24.71
N GLU A 17 10.54 11.67 -24.20
CA GLU A 17 10.79 12.31 -22.92
C GLU A 17 9.60 12.01 -21.99
N LEU A 18 9.89 11.39 -20.83
CA LEU A 18 8.88 11.04 -19.85
C LEU A 18 9.11 11.82 -18.56
N LEU A 19 8.14 12.63 -18.20
CA LEU A 19 8.03 13.16 -16.85
C LEU A 19 7.21 12.19 -16.01
N VAL A 20 7.87 11.47 -15.11
CA VAL A 20 7.22 10.51 -14.22
C VAL A 20 7.05 11.14 -12.86
N GLU A 21 5.80 11.29 -12.43
CA GLU A 21 5.49 11.70 -11.06
C GLU A 21 5.69 10.49 -10.13
N ASN A 22 6.72 10.56 -9.28
CA ASN A 22 6.96 9.55 -8.27
C ASN A 22 6.15 9.88 -7.00
N ARG A 23 5.10 9.13 -6.75
CA ARG A 23 4.27 9.25 -5.55
C ARG A 23 4.72 8.34 -4.40
N HIS A 24 5.72 7.51 -4.64
CA HIS A 24 6.31 6.61 -3.65
C HIS A 24 7.67 7.11 -3.21
N ALA A 25 7.86 7.32 -1.92
CA ALA A 25 9.08 7.91 -1.36
C ALA A 25 10.34 7.04 -1.59
N VAL A 26 10.16 5.73 -1.83
CA VAL A 26 11.27 4.76 -1.96
C VAL A 26 11.39 4.11 -3.34
N ASN A 27 10.43 4.36 -4.24
CA ASN A 27 10.41 3.74 -5.56
C ASN A 27 11.06 4.64 -6.61
N LEU A 28 11.95 4.05 -7.39
CA LEU A 28 12.61 4.71 -8.52
C LEU A 28 12.34 3.91 -9.78
N VAL A 29 11.83 4.60 -10.80
CA VAL A 29 11.73 4.06 -12.16
C VAL A 29 12.75 4.78 -13.01
N SER A 30 13.64 4.03 -13.66
CA SER A 30 14.63 4.62 -14.57
C SER A 30 14.62 3.95 -15.93
N LEU A 31 14.85 4.77 -16.96
CA LEU A 31 15.21 4.30 -18.29
C LEU A 31 16.72 4.26 -18.37
N ILE A 32 17.29 3.11 -18.67
CA ILE A 32 18.74 2.91 -18.73
C ILE A 32 19.14 2.57 -20.16
N ALA A 33 20.13 3.27 -20.65
CA ALA A 33 20.88 2.90 -21.85
C ALA A 33 22.37 2.76 -21.47
N PRO A 34 23.11 1.73 -21.89
CA PRO A 34 22.73 0.71 -22.85
C PRO A 34 21.79 -0.35 -22.29
N ALA A 35 21.09 -1.05 -23.18
CA ALA A 35 20.23 -2.14 -22.83
C ALA A 35 21.00 -3.26 -22.15
N ASP A 36 20.43 -3.85 -21.11
CA ASP A 36 20.90 -5.09 -20.54
C ASP A 36 20.62 -6.23 -21.56
N PRO A 37 21.61 -6.95 -22.04
CA PRO A 37 21.41 -8.04 -23.01
C PRO A 37 20.61 -9.22 -22.43
N THR A 38 20.47 -9.29 -21.10
CA THR A 38 19.68 -10.31 -20.39
C THR A 38 18.25 -9.88 -20.12
N ALA A 39 17.97 -8.59 -20.23
CA ALA A 39 16.62 -8.05 -20.01
C ALA A 39 15.74 -8.31 -21.23
N LEU A 40 14.48 -8.69 -20.99
CA LEU A 40 13.50 -8.80 -22.06
C LEU A 40 13.28 -7.41 -22.68
N PRO A 41 13.31 -7.31 -24.03
CA PRO A 41 13.02 -6.05 -24.71
C PRO A 41 11.61 -5.58 -24.36
N MET A 42 11.49 -4.40 -23.79
CA MET A 42 10.18 -3.81 -23.46
C MET A 42 9.42 -3.37 -24.71
N PHE A 43 10.16 -3.01 -25.75
CA PHE A 43 9.63 -2.54 -27.01
C PHE A 43 9.90 -3.56 -28.13
N LYS A 44 8.94 -3.70 -29.04
CA LYS A 44 9.02 -4.68 -30.16
C LYS A 44 9.96 -4.26 -31.30
N TRP A 45 10.49 -3.04 -31.28
CA TRP A 45 11.43 -2.56 -32.27
C TRP A 45 12.87 -2.57 -31.71
N ASN A 46 13.83 -2.56 -32.59
CA ASN A 46 15.24 -2.54 -32.21
C ASN A 46 15.59 -1.18 -31.59
N ASN A 47 15.96 -1.20 -30.32
CA ASN A 47 16.32 -0.03 -29.55
C ASN A 47 17.40 -0.37 -28.51
N LYS A 48 18.00 0.65 -27.90
CA LYS A 48 19.03 0.52 -26.86
C LYS A 48 18.49 0.91 -25.48
N LEU A 49 17.18 0.88 -25.30
CA LEU A 49 16.52 1.24 -24.05
C LEU A 49 16.16 0.00 -23.27
N SER A 50 16.48 0.00 -21.98
CA SER A 50 15.95 -0.95 -21.03
C SER A 50 15.28 -0.22 -19.87
N TRP A 51 14.28 -0.86 -19.28
CA TRP A 51 13.66 -0.39 -18.06
C TRP A 51 14.36 -1.05 -16.87
N SER A 52 14.77 -0.24 -15.91
CA SER A 52 15.07 -0.75 -14.60
C SER A 52 14.05 -0.20 -13.60
N TYR A 53 13.58 -1.06 -12.74
CA TYR A 53 12.68 -0.71 -11.66
C TYR A 53 13.31 -1.16 -10.34
N ASN A 54 13.41 -0.24 -9.42
CA ASN A 54 13.90 -0.52 -8.07
C ASN A 54 12.82 -0.12 -7.06
N GLY A 55 12.22 -1.11 -6.44
CA GLY A 55 11.10 -0.97 -5.52
C GLY A 55 9.90 -1.81 -5.94
N GLU A 56 8.81 -1.70 -5.20
CA GLU A 56 7.57 -2.38 -5.51
C GLU A 56 6.58 -1.46 -6.21
N PHE A 57 5.77 -2.01 -7.12
CA PHE A 57 4.62 -1.31 -7.67
C PHE A 57 3.53 -1.31 -6.59
N ALA A 58 3.47 -0.25 -5.83
CA ALA A 58 2.54 -0.10 -4.72
C ALA A 58 1.06 -0.03 -5.15
N ASP A 59 0.79 0.19 -6.41
CA ASP A 59 -0.57 0.12 -6.96
C ASP A 59 -1.25 -1.24 -6.71
N SER A 60 -0.47 -2.29 -6.50
CA SER A 60 -1.01 -3.61 -6.20
C SER A 60 -1.81 -3.65 -4.88
N ILE A 61 -1.31 -3.03 -3.81
CA ILE A 61 -2.00 -3.00 -2.51
C ILE A 61 -3.24 -2.10 -2.58
N LYS A 62 -3.11 -0.93 -3.19
CA LYS A 62 -4.23 -0.01 -3.42
C LYS A 62 -5.36 -0.67 -4.23
N GLU A 63 -5.02 -1.36 -5.33
CA GLU A 63 -6.02 -2.06 -6.15
C GLU A 63 -6.63 -3.26 -5.42
N ARG A 64 -5.89 -3.97 -4.58
CA ARG A 64 -6.42 -5.04 -3.71
C ARG A 64 -7.44 -4.49 -2.71
N VAL A 65 -7.14 -3.37 -2.06
CA VAL A 65 -8.07 -2.67 -1.15
C VAL A 65 -9.33 -2.25 -1.90
N LYS A 66 -9.19 -1.66 -3.08
CA LYS A 66 -10.30 -1.25 -3.92
C LYS A 66 -11.16 -2.44 -4.36
N ALA A 67 -10.55 -3.55 -4.76
CA ALA A 67 -11.25 -4.79 -5.11
C ALA A 67 -12.01 -5.39 -3.92
N ALA A 68 -11.48 -5.21 -2.70
CA ALA A 68 -12.15 -5.60 -1.45
C ALA A 68 -13.25 -4.61 -1.02
N GLY A 69 -13.50 -3.53 -1.76
CA GLY A 69 -14.51 -2.52 -1.50
C GLY A 69 -14.08 -1.41 -0.54
N GLY A 70 -12.77 -1.29 -0.26
CA GLY A 70 -12.22 -0.25 0.60
C GLY A 70 -12.09 1.11 -0.09
N ASN A 71 -12.05 2.16 0.72
CA ASN A 71 -11.84 3.53 0.27
C ASN A 71 -10.34 3.79 0.02
N VAL A 72 -10.01 4.13 -1.21
CA VAL A 72 -8.65 4.44 -1.64
C VAL A 72 -8.41 5.92 -1.96
N SER A 73 -9.40 6.77 -1.70
CA SER A 73 -9.39 8.20 -2.04
C SER A 73 -9.37 9.12 -0.81
N GLY A 74 -9.24 8.58 0.40
CA GLY A 74 -9.05 9.38 1.61
C GLY A 74 -7.76 10.20 1.55
N GLU A 75 -7.72 11.33 2.25
CA GLU A 75 -6.50 12.14 2.37
C GLU A 75 -5.39 11.44 3.17
N LEU A 76 -5.76 10.51 4.06
CA LEU A 76 -4.87 9.55 4.68
C LEU A 76 -5.44 8.14 4.50
N CYS A 77 -4.67 7.23 3.91
CA CYS A 77 -5.00 5.81 3.82
C CYS A 77 -3.82 4.99 4.32
N CYS A 78 -4.06 4.14 5.30
CA CYS A 78 -3.11 3.15 5.78
C CYS A 78 -3.56 1.78 5.30
N ARG A 79 -2.72 1.09 4.54
CA ARG A 79 -3.02 -0.21 3.91
C ARG A 79 -2.04 -1.25 4.41
N LEU A 80 -2.53 -2.39 4.80
CA LEU A 80 -1.74 -3.55 5.20
C LEU A 80 -1.96 -4.66 4.19
N ALA A 81 -0.89 -5.33 3.77
CA ALA A 81 -0.95 -6.46 2.84
C ALA A 81 0.03 -7.57 3.25
N TRP A 82 -0.40 -8.81 3.09
CA TRP A 82 0.44 -9.99 3.31
C TRP A 82 0.07 -11.12 2.34
N GLU A 83 0.88 -12.17 2.27
CA GLU A 83 0.75 -13.23 1.24
C GLU A 83 0.57 -14.63 1.87
N TYR A 84 -0.08 -14.70 3.02
CA TYR A 84 -0.31 -15.95 3.74
C TYR A 84 -1.62 -15.90 4.56
N THR A 85 -1.99 -17.02 5.17
CA THR A 85 -3.33 -17.22 5.76
C THR A 85 -3.49 -16.72 7.19
N ASP A 86 -2.47 -16.13 7.80
CA ASP A 86 -2.58 -15.56 9.14
C ASP A 86 -3.62 -14.44 9.16
N ASP A 87 -4.17 -14.20 10.34
CA ASP A 87 -5.12 -13.14 10.63
C ASP A 87 -4.36 -11.97 11.23
N LEU A 88 -3.92 -11.07 10.36
CA LEU A 88 -3.24 -9.85 10.77
C LEU A 88 -4.26 -8.72 10.87
N ASP A 89 -4.34 -8.10 12.04
CA ASP A 89 -5.22 -6.97 12.29
C ASP A 89 -4.47 -5.65 12.28
N PHE A 90 -5.05 -4.65 11.64
CA PHE A 90 -4.64 -3.26 11.73
C PHE A 90 -5.28 -2.58 12.95
N HIS A 91 -4.46 -1.80 13.64
CA HIS A 91 -4.88 -1.02 14.80
C HIS A 91 -4.38 0.41 14.66
N MET A 92 -5.27 1.39 14.80
CA MET A 92 -4.91 2.79 14.94
C MET A 92 -5.36 3.27 16.32
N HIS A 93 -4.40 3.72 17.14
CA HIS A 93 -4.69 4.40 18.40
C HIS A 93 -4.60 5.90 18.17
N GLU A 94 -5.69 6.60 18.43
CA GLU A 94 -5.81 8.03 18.21
C GLU A 94 -5.43 8.83 19.47
N PRO A 95 -5.02 10.09 19.35
CA PRO A 95 -4.60 10.93 20.49
C PRO A 95 -5.73 11.17 21.48
N THR A 96 -6.98 11.02 21.08
CA THR A 96 -8.18 11.14 21.92
C THR A 96 -8.47 9.92 22.77
N GLY A 97 -7.69 8.84 22.59
CA GLY A 97 -7.91 7.54 23.25
C GLY A 97 -8.82 6.59 22.46
N ASP A 98 -9.34 7.04 21.32
CA ASP A 98 -10.11 6.17 20.45
C ASP A 98 -9.21 5.12 19.78
N HIS A 99 -9.81 3.95 19.49
CA HIS A 99 -9.11 2.82 18.92
C HIS A 99 -9.88 2.25 17.72
N ILE A 100 -9.27 2.33 16.55
CA ILE A 100 -9.80 1.77 15.31
C ILE A 100 -9.19 0.40 15.10
N TYR A 101 -10.02 -0.63 14.99
CA TYR A 101 -9.65 -2.03 14.79
C TYR A 101 -10.89 -2.85 14.36
N PHE A 102 -10.77 -4.15 14.16
CA PHE A 102 -11.88 -5.01 13.69
C PHE A 102 -13.17 -4.86 14.52
N GLY A 103 -13.07 -4.64 15.82
CA GLY A 103 -14.24 -4.45 16.70
C GLY A 103 -15.00 -3.14 16.45
N THR A 104 -14.38 -2.14 15.83
CA THR A 104 -14.98 -0.85 15.48
C THR A 104 -15.16 -0.65 13.97
N ARG A 105 -14.92 -1.66 13.13
CA ARG A 105 -14.90 -1.58 11.66
C ARG A 105 -16.12 -0.95 11.00
N ARG A 106 -17.28 -0.97 11.67
CA ARG A 106 -18.53 -0.36 11.16
C ARG A 106 -18.73 1.07 11.61
N GLN A 107 -17.82 1.60 12.41
CA GLN A 107 -17.93 2.90 13.04
C GLN A 107 -16.85 3.83 12.46
N THR A 108 -17.18 5.09 12.34
CA THR A 108 -16.22 6.16 12.09
C THR A 108 -15.85 6.76 13.45
N SER A 109 -14.55 6.89 13.71
CA SER A 109 -14.08 7.52 14.96
C SER A 109 -14.47 9.01 15.00
N PRO A 110 -14.45 9.65 16.18
CA PRO A 110 -14.65 11.09 16.29
C PRO A 110 -13.67 11.94 15.49
N ASN A 111 -12.50 11.38 15.16
CA ASN A 111 -11.47 12.01 14.34
C ASN A 111 -11.60 11.68 12.83
N GLY A 112 -12.67 10.99 12.43
CA GLY A 112 -12.97 10.68 11.03
C GLY A 112 -12.32 9.38 10.50
N GLY A 113 -11.60 8.64 11.35
CA GLY A 113 -10.94 7.39 10.95
C GLY A 113 -11.89 6.19 10.92
N LYS A 114 -11.64 5.26 10.00
CA LYS A 114 -12.45 4.05 9.82
C LYS A 114 -11.61 2.89 9.27
N LEU A 115 -11.80 1.70 9.85
CA LEU A 115 -11.40 0.43 9.23
C LEU A 115 -12.55 -0.03 8.32
N ASP A 116 -12.33 -0.12 7.03
CA ASP A 116 -13.35 -0.50 6.06
C ASP A 116 -13.08 -1.83 5.34
N VAL A 117 -11.82 -2.27 5.31
CA VAL A 117 -11.44 -3.62 4.88
C VAL A 117 -10.77 -4.35 6.03
N ASP A 118 -11.24 -5.57 6.31
CA ASP A 118 -10.83 -6.45 7.41
C ASP A 118 -10.76 -7.87 6.86
N ALA A 119 -9.57 -8.38 6.69
CA ALA A 119 -9.28 -9.64 6.00
C ALA A 119 -9.04 -10.78 6.98
N ASN A 120 -9.29 -12.00 6.51
CA ASN A 120 -8.99 -13.26 7.20
C ASN A 120 -9.64 -13.45 8.58
N GLY A 121 -10.52 -12.54 8.99
CA GLY A 121 -11.34 -12.68 10.19
C GLY A 121 -12.53 -13.63 10.00
N ALA A 122 -13.67 -13.29 10.62
CA ALA A 122 -14.89 -14.10 10.58
C ALA A 122 -15.56 -14.22 9.20
N ASN A 123 -15.19 -13.37 8.24
CA ASN A 123 -15.80 -13.32 6.90
C ASN A 123 -15.16 -14.27 5.87
N GLY A 124 -14.25 -15.13 6.28
CA GLY A 124 -13.54 -16.06 5.40
C GLY A 124 -12.12 -15.60 5.05
N MET A 125 -11.39 -16.44 4.34
CA MET A 125 -10.01 -16.16 3.93
C MET A 125 -9.98 -15.52 2.56
N MET A 126 -9.07 -14.57 2.39
CA MET A 126 -8.73 -13.92 1.13
C MET A 126 -7.42 -14.51 0.59
N ASP A 127 -7.32 -14.67 -0.73
CA ASP A 127 -6.09 -15.18 -1.37
C ASP A 127 -4.91 -14.21 -1.22
N HIS A 128 -5.17 -12.92 -1.28
CA HIS A 128 -4.20 -11.85 -1.09
C HIS A 128 -4.76 -10.86 -0.06
N PRO A 129 -4.67 -11.20 1.23
CA PRO A 129 -5.32 -10.43 2.27
C PRO A 129 -4.79 -9.01 2.37
N VAL A 130 -5.74 -8.09 2.61
CA VAL A 130 -5.47 -6.67 2.83
C VAL A 130 -6.38 -6.12 3.92
N GLU A 131 -5.89 -5.12 4.64
CA GLU A 131 -6.69 -4.27 5.51
C GLU A 131 -6.49 -2.81 5.18
N ASN A 132 -7.49 -1.99 5.50
CA ASN A 132 -7.45 -0.58 5.19
C ASN A 132 -8.09 0.25 6.30
N ILE A 133 -7.30 1.20 6.83
CA ILE A 133 -7.79 2.28 7.68
C ILE A 133 -7.63 3.58 6.90
N PHE A 134 -8.70 4.35 6.80
CA PHE A 134 -8.64 5.64 6.10
C PHE A 134 -9.26 6.77 6.90
N TYR A 135 -8.84 7.98 6.60
CA TYR A 135 -9.43 9.25 7.00
C TYR A 135 -9.77 10.03 5.74
N GLU A 136 -11.03 10.40 5.60
CA GLU A 136 -11.47 11.09 4.39
C GLU A 136 -10.82 12.47 4.24
N LYS A 137 -10.65 13.17 5.38
CA LYS A 137 -10.01 14.50 5.43
C LYS A 137 -9.08 14.62 6.64
N LEU A 138 -7.87 15.09 6.42
CA LEU A 138 -6.92 15.41 7.50
C LEU A 138 -7.46 16.50 8.42
N SER A 139 -8.27 17.44 7.90
CA SER A 139 -8.86 18.52 8.68
C SER A 139 -9.84 18.06 9.76
N THR A 140 -10.30 16.81 9.73
CA THR A 140 -11.13 16.23 10.79
C THR A 140 -10.31 15.60 11.90
N MET A 141 -9.04 15.32 11.64
CA MET A 141 -8.12 14.74 12.59
C MET A 141 -7.70 15.77 13.64
N ARG A 142 -7.76 15.40 14.90
CA ARG A 142 -7.27 16.26 15.99
C ARG A 142 -5.75 16.22 16.06
N ASP A 143 -5.17 17.31 16.54
CA ASP A 143 -3.73 17.38 16.81
C ASP A 143 -3.29 16.30 17.79
N GLY A 144 -2.14 15.72 17.53
CA GLY A 144 -1.57 14.70 18.39
C GLY A 144 -0.90 13.56 17.61
N VAL A 145 -0.60 12.49 18.34
CA VAL A 145 0.09 11.32 17.78
C VAL A 145 -0.90 10.18 17.56
N TYR A 146 -0.91 9.67 16.36
CA TYR A 146 -1.65 8.48 15.93
C TYR A 146 -0.68 7.31 15.82
N SER A 147 -0.87 6.26 16.60
CA SER A 147 0.00 5.09 16.63
C SER A 147 -0.60 3.96 15.79
N LEU A 148 0.04 3.64 14.67
CA LEU A 148 -0.35 2.58 13.75
C LEU A 148 0.36 1.28 14.14
N LYS A 149 -0.41 0.21 14.34
CA LYS A 149 0.11 -1.08 14.79
C LYS A 149 -0.46 -2.22 13.96
N VAL A 150 0.31 -3.31 13.87
CA VAL A 150 -0.14 -4.59 13.31
C VAL A 150 -0.09 -5.64 14.41
N ARG A 151 -1.16 -6.41 14.53
CA ARG A 151 -1.25 -7.55 15.45
C ARG A 151 -1.49 -8.83 14.66
N ASN A 152 -0.76 -9.89 14.98
CA ASN A 152 -1.13 -11.22 14.51
C ASN A 152 -2.16 -11.81 15.48
N TYR A 153 -3.45 -11.71 15.14
CA TYR A 153 -4.53 -12.23 15.98
C TYR A 153 -4.54 -13.75 15.99
N ASN A 154 -4.41 -14.38 14.82
CA ASN A 154 -4.40 -15.83 14.70
C ASN A 154 -3.37 -16.30 13.68
N ARG A 155 -2.35 -16.97 14.16
CA ARG A 155 -1.31 -17.54 13.32
C ARG A 155 -1.75 -18.90 12.77
N ARG A 156 -1.94 -18.96 11.45
CA ARG A 156 -2.42 -20.15 10.74
C ARG A 156 -1.36 -20.76 9.81
N SER A 157 -0.24 -20.07 9.62
CA SER A 157 0.78 -20.45 8.65
C SER A 157 2.20 -20.26 9.18
N SER A 158 3.18 -20.67 8.39
CA SER A 158 4.59 -20.34 8.58
C SER A 158 5.02 -19.06 7.84
N GLY A 159 4.05 -18.28 7.35
CA GLY A 159 4.31 -17.05 6.61
C GLY A 159 5.13 -16.04 7.42
N ILE A 160 5.87 -15.22 6.70
CA ILE A 160 6.72 -14.17 7.25
C ILE A 160 6.54 -12.88 6.47
N GLY A 161 6.68 -11.78 7.16
CA GLY A 161 6.66 -10.46 6.56
C GLY A 161 5.25 -9.96 6.22
N PHE A 162 5.14 -8.67 6.08
CA PHE A 162 3.98 -7.96 5.55
C PHE A 162 4.42 -6.56 5.08
N THR A 163 3.61 -5.93 4.25
CA THR A 163 3.85 -4.58 3.77
C THR A 163 2.77 -3.64 4.27
N VAL A 164 3.19 -2.46 4.72
CA VAL A 164 2.28 -1.35 5.07
C VAL A 164 2.55 -0.18 4.15
N GLU A 165 1.50 0.36 3.55
CA GLU A 165 1.53 1.63 2.85
C GLU A 165 0.79 2.68 3.66
N ILE A 166 1.40 3.86 3.76
CA ILE A 166 0.78 5.06 4.34
C ILE A 166 0.75 6.12 3.24
N ASP A 167 -0.44 6.37 2.71
CA ASP A 167 -0.70 7.33 1.66
C ASP A 167 -1.25 8.62 2.30
N ILE A 168 -0.47 9.68 2.22
CA ILE A 168 -0.85 11.00 2.75
C ILE A 168 -0.94 11.96 1.57
N LEU A 169 -2.14 12.40 1.23
CA LEU A 169 -2.41 13.33 0.12
C LEU A 169 -1.78 12.86 -1.21
N GLY A 170 -1.75 11.54 -1.45
CA GLY A 170 -1.19 10.93 -2.63
C GLY A 170 0.32 10.68 -2.59
N THR A 171 1.00 11.02 -1.50
CA THR A 171 2.39 10.60 -1.27
C THR A 171 2.38 9.30 -0.46
N VAL A 172 2.94 8.24 -1.02
CA VAL A 172 2.93 6.90 -0.43
C VAL A 172 4.28 6.58 0.22
N HIS A 173 4.22 6.20 1.49
CA HIS A 173 5.36 5.67 2.24
C HIS A 173 5.16 4.17 2.44
N THR A 174 6.11 3.36 2.01
CA THR A 174 6.07 1.90 2.10
C THR A 174 7.00 1.42 3.21
N ILE A 175 6.47 0.55 4.06
CA ILE A 175 7.20 -0.07 5.17
C ILE A 175 7.09 -1.58 5.02
N ASN A 176 8.22 -2.25 4.81
CA ASN A 176 8.29 -3.70 4.73
C ASN A 176 8.78 -4.27 6.08
N TYR A 177 7.98 -5.17 6.64
CA TYR A 177 8.38 -5.96 7.80
C TYR A 177 8.77 -7.35 7.35
N GLU A 178 10.01 -7.74 7.55
CA GLU A 178 10.57 -9.02 7.06
C GLU A 178 10.61 -10.12 8.14
N GLY A 179 10.12 -9.83 9.33
CA GLY A 179 10.18 -10.73 10.47
C GLY A 179 8.97 -11.65 10.60
N VAL A 180 9.03 -12.53 11.59
CA VAL A 180 7.90 -13.35 12.04
C VAL A 180 7.14 -12.60 13.13
N LEU A 181 5.87 -12.28 12.89
CA LEU A 181 5.00 -11.78 13.93
C LEU A 181 4.24 -12.95 14.57
N GLY A 182 4.62 -13.34 15.79
CA GLY A 182 4.02 -14.46 16.50
C GLY A 182 2.56 -14.21 16.89
N GLN A 183 1.80 -15.28 17.10
CA GLN A 183 0.39 -15.19 17.51
C GLN A 183 0.21 -14.31 18.76
N GLY A 184 -0.77 -13.43 18.73
CA GLY A 184 -1.11 -12.49 19.79
C GLY A 184 -0.11 -11.35 19.97
N LYS A 185 0.98 -11.32 19.19
CA LYS A 185 1.97 -10.24 19.24
C LYS A 185 1.50 -9.05 18.43
N THR A 186 1.87 -7.87 18.92
CA THR A 186 1.60 -6.58 18.27
C THR A 186 2.92 -5.84 18.08
N ILE A 187 3.08 -5.20 16.94
CA ILE A 187 4.22 -4.32 16.63
C ILE A 187 3.69 -2.94 16.22
N GLU A 188 4.35 -1.89 16.69
CA GLU A 188 4.10 -0.53 16.21
C GLU A 188 4.88 -0.31 14.92
N ILE A 189 4.18 0.12 13.88
CA ILE A 189 4.74 0.32 12.53
C ILE A 189 5.13 1.77 12.32
N ALA A 190 4.28 2.69 12.74
CA ALA A 190 4.50 4.11 12.56
C ALA A 190 3.78 4.94 13.62
N GLN A 191 4.31 6.12 13.86
CA GLN A 191 3.61 7.20 14.55
C GLN A 191 3.42 8.36 13.58
N LEU A 192 2.16 8.73 13.37
CA LEU A 192 1.77 9.86 12.52
C LEU A 192 1.45 11.03 13.45
N LYS A 193 2.07 12.18 13.21
CA LYS A 193 1.80 13.39 13.98
C LYS A 193 0.96 14.34 13.14
N ASN A 194 -0.22 14.69 13.65
CA ASN A 194 -1.02 15.80 13.16
C ASN A 194 -0.79 17.01 14.07
N ALA A 195 -0.52 18.17 13.49
CA ALA A 195 -0.22 19.41 14.23
C ALA A 195 -0.61 20.64 13.39
#